data_dc061b4894465a10b2a7362acb115152
#
_entry.id   dc061b4894465a10b2a7362acb115152
#
_cell.length_a   1.000
_cell.length_b   1.000
_cell.length_c   1.000
_cell.angle_alpha   90.00
_cell.angle_beta   90.00
_cell.angle_gamma   90.00
#
_symmetry.space_group_name_H-M   'P 1'
#
loop_
_entity.id
_entity.type
_entity.pdbx_description
1 polymer ?
#
loop_
_entity_poly.entity_id
_entity_poly.type
_entity_poly.pdbx_seq_one_letter_code
_entity_poly.pdbx_strand_id
1 'polypeptide(L)'
;VLYEEMFGECHAHLIMDGLNYKDAISIHKDHVNDEVIRKHLKAYEELGIVFVRDGGDALGVSERARKLAPEYGIDYRTPVFAIHKNGHYGSIVGKGFDTMKEYHVLLKEAKNKGADFIKIMTTGLLDFNNHGQITGTPLDRKEVCEMVHIAHEEGLAVMSHTCLLYTSDAA
;
A
#
# COMPACT_ATOMS: atom_id res chain seq x y z
N VAL A 1 21.19 -19.36 6.65
CA VAL A 1 20.51 -19.50 7.94
C VAL A 1 19.12 -20.00 7.60
N LEU A 2 18.82 -21.25 7.96
CA LEU A 2 17.45 -21.76 7.89
C LEU A 2 16.72 -21.20 9.10
N TYR A 3 15.76 -20.32 8.88
CA TYR A 3 14.83 -19.91 9.93
C TYR A 3 13.84 -21.06 10.13
N GLU A 4 13.77 -21.60 11.36
CA GLU A 4 12.77 -22.60 11.73
C GLU A 4 11.38 -22.00 11.93
N GLU A 5 11.28 -20.66 11.97
CA GLU A 5 10.05 -19.91 12.16
C GLU A 5 9.60 -19.20 10.87
N MET A 6 8.31 -19.23 10.62
CA MET A 6 7.68 -18.51 9.50
C MET A 6 7.31 -17.10 9.94
N PHE A 7 7.61 -16.11 9.09
CA PHE A 7 7.36 -14.70 9.36
C PHE A 7 6.36 -14.10 8.38
N GLY A 8 5.72 -13.00 8.80
CA GLY A 8 4.86 -12.19 7.98
C GLY A 8 5.37 -10.75 7.89
N GLU A 9 5.46 -10.21 6.67
CA GLU A 9 5.65 -8.78 6.43
C GLU A 9 4.29 -8.11 6.27
N CYS A 10 3.93 -7.26 7.22
CA CYS A 10 2.58 -6.68 7.29
C CYS A 10 2.45 -5.31 6.61
N HIS A 11 3.53 -4.71 6.11
CA HIS A 11 3.50 -3.44 5.38
C HIS A 11 4.70 -3.29 4.44
N ALA A 12 4.59 -3.88 3.28
CA ALA A 12 5.56 -3.71 2.19
C ALA A 12 5.02 -2.80 1.08
N HIS A 13 5.92 -2.35 0.23
CA HIS A 13 5.65 -1.84 -1.11
C HIS A 13 6.67 -2.49 -2.05
N LEU A 14 6.31 -3.59 -2.68
CA LEU A 14 7.26 -4.40 -3.46
C LEU A 14 7.86 -3.65 -4.66
N ILE A 15 7.20 -2.59 -5.10
CA ILE A 15 7.73 -1.68 -6.12
C ILE A 15 8.99 -0.93 -5.68
N MET A 16 9.25 -0.86 -4.38
CA MET A 16 10.40 -0.16 -3.79
C MET A 16 11.53 -1.12 -3.45
N ASP A 17 12.76 -0.61 -3.44
CA ASP A 17 13.98 -1.38 -3.14
C ASP A 17 14.59 -1.09 -1.76
N GLY A 18 14.01 -0.12 -1.03
CA GLY A 18 14.54 0.34 0.26
C GLY A 18 15.75 1.27 0.16
N LEU A 19 16.23 1.58 -1.04
CA LEU A 19 17.41 2.43 -1.29
C LEU A 19 17.04 3.74 -1.96
N ASN A 20 16.47 3.67 -3.17
CA ASN A 20 16.05 4.84 -3.93
C ASN A 20 14.70 4.58 -4.62
N TYR A 21 13.62 5.04 -3.98
CA TYR A 21 12.27 4.82 -4.48
C TYR A 21 12.02 5.37 -5.91
N LYS A 22 12.72 6.45 -6.31
CA LYS A 22 12.56 7.04 -7.66
C LYS A 22 13.11 6.12 -8.73
N ASP A 23 14.28 5.58 -8.48
CA ASP A 23 14.93 4.65 -9.42
C ASP A 23 14.16 3.33 -9.46
N ALA A 24 13.77 2.80 -8.31
CA ALA A 24 12.96 1.58 -8.21
C ALA A 24 11.64 1.69 -8.98
N ILE A 25 10.87 2.78 -8.79
CA ILE A 25 9.64 3.03 -9.54
C ILE A 25 9.92 3.19 -11.05
N SER A 26 11.02 3.84 -11.42
CA SER A 26 11.35 4.10 -12.82
C SER A 26 11.51 2.84 -13.66
N ILE A 27 11.95 1.73 -13.04
CA ILE A 27 12.12 0.42 -13.68
C ILE A 27 10.78 -0.14 -14.20
N HIS A 28 9.67 0.27 -13.59
CA HIS A 28 8.33 -0.25 -13.91
C HIS A 28 7.47 0.71 -14.74
N LYS A 29 7.98 1.89 -15.14
CA LYS A 29 7.18 2.94 -15.82
C LYS A 29 6.62 2.51 -17.17
N ASP A 30 7.44 1.85 -17.99
CA ASP A 30 7.03 1.45 -19.35
C ASP A 30 6.32 0.10 -19.34
N HIS A 31 6.75 -0.80 -18.48
CA HIS A 31 6.15 -2.12 -18.25
C HIS A 31 6.57 -2.67 -16.89
N VAL A 32 5.71 -3.51 -16.32
CA VAL A 32 6.02 -4.20 -15.07
C VAL A 32 7.16 -5.19 -15.30
N ASN A 33 8.25 -5.03 -14.55
CA ASN A 33 9.45 -5.87 -14.69
C ASN A 33 9.36 -7.10 -13.76
N ASP A 34 9.08 -8.26 -14.35
CA ASP A 34 8.95 -9.52 -13.62
C ASP A 34 10.26 -9.98 -12.95
N GLU A 35 11.42 -9.69 -13.53
CA GLU A 35 12.71 -10.11 -12.97
C GLU A 35 12.98 -9.43 -11.62
N VAL A 36 12.68 -8.12 -11.54
CA VAL A 36 12.81 -7.36 -10.30
C VAL A 36 11.83 -7.85 -9.23
N ILE A 37 10.57 -8.12 -9.62
CA ILE A 37 9.57 -8.69 -8.70
C ILE A 37 10.05 -10.05 -8.18
N ARG A 38 10.51 -10.94 -9.04
CA ARG A 38 11.03 -12.27 -8.68
C ARG A 38 12.23 -12.17 -7.74
N LYS A 39 13.14 -11.22 -7.97
CA LYS A 39 14.27 -10.96 -7.08
C LYS A 39 13.79 -10.58 -5.66
N HIS A 40 12.79 -9.71 -5.54
CA HIS A 40 12.25 -9.30 -4.25
C HIS A 40 11.51 -10.46 -3.55
N LEU A 41 10.67 -11.21 -4.29
CA LEU A 41 9.98 -12.38 -3.74
C LEU A 41 10.97 -13.46 -3.29
N LYS A 42 12.05 -13.70 -4.05
CA LYS A 42 13.11 -14.61 -3.68
C LYS A 42 13.81 -14.19 -2.39
N ALA A 43 14.08 -12.90 -2.21
CA ALA A 43 14.65 -12.39 -0.97
C ALA A 43 13.72 -12.60 0.24
N TYR A 44 12.41 -12.45 0.08
CA TYR A 44 11.44 -12.78 1.13
C TYR A 44 11.43 -14.28 1.46
N GLU A 45 11.42 -15.15 0.45
CA GLU A 45 11.53 -16.62 0.64
C GLU A 45 12.80 -16.98 1.44
N GLU A 46 13.96 -16.43 1.07
CA GLU A 46 15.24 -16.67 1.74
C GLU A 46 15.27 -16.20 3.20
N LEU A 47 14.46 -15.21 3.54
CA LEU A 47 14.26 -14.70 4.92
C LEU A 47 13.18 -15.46 5.69
N GLY A 48 12.53 -16.46 5.10
CA GLY A 48 11.44 -17.21 5.76
C GLY A 48 10.12 -16.45 5.83
N ILE A 49 9.94 -15.41 5.01
CA ILE A 49 8.67 -14.66 4.94
C ILE A 49 7.69 -15.42 4.06
N VAL A 50 6.58 -15.88 4.65
CA VAL A 50 5.53 -16.66 3.99
C VAL A 50 4.22 -15.90 3.81
N PHE A 51 4.12 -14.72 4.37
CA PHE A 51 2.97 -13.83 4.25
C PHE A 51 3.46 -12.40 3.98
N VAL A 52 2.86 -11.74 2.98
CA VAL A 52 3.12 -10.32 2.68
C VAL A 52 1.81 -9.57 2.54
N ARG A 53 1.69 -8.46 3.26
CA ARG A 53 0.62 -7.47 3.07
C ARG A 53 1.24 -6.22 2.45
N ASP A 54 1.07 -6.10 1.13
CA ASP A 54 1.59 -4.98 0.35
C ASP A 54 0.67 -3.74 0.45
N GLY A 55 1.24 -2.56 0.41
CA GLY A 55 0.52 -1.28 0.45
C GLY A 55 0.00 -0.79 -0.90
N GLY A 56 0.22 -1.56 -1.97
CA GLY A 56 -0.19 -1.22 -3.33
C GLY A 56 0.76 -0.29 -4.08
N ASP A 57 0.51 -0.14 -5.36
CA ASP A 57 1.18 0.80 -6.25
C ASP A 57 0.30 1.15 -7.46
N ALA A 58 0.59 2.27 -8.13
CA ALA A 58 -0.19 2.73 -9.28
C ALA A 58 0.23 2.10 -10.62
N LEU A 59 1.31 1.31 -10.68
CA LEU A 59 1.88 0.75 -11.90
C LEU A 59 1.53 -0.74 -12.13
N GLY A 60 0.90 -1.40 -11.14
CA GLY A 60 0.47 -2.79 -11.24
C GLY A 60 1.52 -3.82 -10.79
N VAL A 61 2.58 -3.37 -10.14
CA VAL A 61 3.63 -4.26 -9.61
C VAL A 61 3.07 -5.18 -8.54
N SER A 62 2.28 -4.66 -7.59
CA SER A 62 1.66 -5.45 -6.52
C SER A 62 0.63 -6.46 -7.06
N GLU A 63 -0.13 -6.11 -8.10
CA GLU A 63 -1.02 -7.07 -8.80
C GLU A 63 -0.23 -8.19 -9.46
N ARG A 64 0.91 -7.86 -10.07
CA ARG A 64 1.78 -8.85 -10.71
C ARG A 64 2.49 -9.72 -9.66
N ALA A 65 2.99 -9.10 -8.58
CA ALA A 65 3.62 -9.79 -7.47
C ALA A 65 2.69 -10.85 -6.85
N ARG A 66 1.43 -10.52 -6.61
CA ARG A 66 0.43 -11.48 -6.11
C ARG A 66 0.30 -12.72 -6.98
N LYS A 67 0.43 -12.58 -8.31
CA LYS A 67 0.36 -13.71 -9.24
C LYS A 67 1.61 -14.58 -9.21
N LEU A 68 2.77 -13.99 -8.91
CA LEU A 68 4.07 -14.67 -8.87
C LEU A 68 4.40 -15.24 -7.49
N ALA A 69 3.89 -14.62 -6.41
CA ALA A 69 4.22 -14.97 -5.03
C ALA A 69 4.00 -16.45 -4.64
N PRO A 70 2.95 -17.15 -5.15
CA PRO A 70 2.79 -18.58 -4.88
C PRO A 70 3.96 -19.45 -5.33
N GLU A 71 4.73 -19.04 -6.35
CA GLU A 71 5.94 -19.76 -6.80
C GLU A 71 7.04 -19.77 -5.72
N TYR A 72 6.96 -18.87 -4.75
CA TYR A 72 7.88 -18.70 -3.61
C TYR A 72 7.25 -19.09 -2.26
N GLY A 73 6.09 -19.74 -2.29
CA GLY A 73 5.38 -20.14 -1.07
C GLY A 73 4.82 -18.97 -0.24
N ILE A 74 4.61 -17.81 -0.85
CA ILE A 74 4.17 -16.58 -0.17
C ILE A 74 2.67 -16.34 -0.40
N ASP A 75 1.88 -16.23 0.68
CA ASP A 75 0.52 -15.66 0.64
C ASP A 75 0.63 -14.13 0.56
N TYR A 76 0.34 -13.58 -0.62
CA TYR A 76 0.53 -12.16 -0.92
C TYR A 76 -0.81 -11.44 -1.03
N ARG A 77 -1.03 -10.45 -0.17
CA ARG A 77 -2.23 -9.62 -0.11
C ARG A 77 -1.94 -8.21 -0.54
N THR A 78 -2.82 -7.63 -1.36
CA THR A 78 -2.63 -6.28 -1.91
C THR A 78 -3.95 -5.52 -2.04
N PRO A 79 -3.95 -4.19 -1.79
CA PRO A 79 -5.06 -3.30 -2.09
C PRO A 79 -5.08 -2.89 -3.57
N VAL A 80 -4.18 -3.44 -4.40
CA VAL A 80 -3.89 -3.03 -5.79
C VAL A 80 -3.15 -1.69 -5.84
N PHE A 81 -3.76 -0.62 -5.35
CA PHE A 81 -3.16 0.71 -5.17
C PHE A 81 -3.67 1.36 -3.88
N ALA A 82 -2.90 2.31 -3.35
CA ALA A 82 -3.37 3.15 -2.27
C ALA A 82 -4.32 4.24 -2.79
N ILE A 83 -5.23 4.71 -1.94
CA ILE A 83 -6.15 5.81 -2.26
C ILE A 83 -5.80 7.00 -1.37
N HIS A 84 -5.53 8.16 -1.98
CA HIS A 84 -5.18 9.38 -1.28
C HIS A 84 -6.04 10.56 -1.75
N LYS A 85 -6.24 11.56 -0.90
CA LYS A 85 -6.86 12.82 -1.32
C LYS A 85 -5.87 13.63 -2.16
N ASN A 86 -6.32 14.25 -3.25
CA ASN A 86 -5.48 15.10 -4.09
C ASN A 86 -4.88 16.25 -3.25
N GLY A 87 -3.63 16.60 -3.52
CA GLY A 87 -2.89 17.58 -2.71
C GLY A 87 -2.38 17.06 -1.36
N HIS A 88 -2.73 15.83 -0.95
CA HIS A 88 -2.24 15.16 0.26
C HIS A 88 -1.17 14.12 -0.09
N TYR A 89 -0.58 13.49 0.96
CA TYR A 89 0.42 12.44 0.78
C TYR A 89 -0.18 11.18 0.16
N GLY A 90 0.57 10.50 -0.73
CA GLY A 90 0.22 9.18 -1.24
C GLY A 90 0.36 9.00 -2.76
N SER A 91 0.62 10.06 -3.52
CA SER A 91 0.71 10.01 -4.99
C SER A 91 1.79 9.06 -5.53
N ILE A 92 2.78 8.71 -4.70
CA ILE A 92 3.89 7.81 -5.08
C ILE A 92 3.38 6.39 -5.33
N VAL A 93 2.40 5.94 -4.55
CA VAL A 93 1.89 4.56 -4.55
C VAL A 93 0.40 4.44 -4.82
N GLY A 94 -0.28 5.55 -5.07
CA GLY A 94 -1.73 5.58 -5.10
C GLY A 94 -2.35 6.40 -6.20
N LYS A 95 -3.70 6.38 -6.18
CA LYS A 95 -4.57 7.20 -7.01
C LYS A 95 -5.30 8.23 -6.15
N GLY A 96 -5.44 9.44 -6.69
CA GLY A 96 -6.02 10.57 -5.97
C GLY A 96 -7.52 10.74 -6.21
N PHE A 97 -8.22 11.28 -5.19
CA PHE A 97 -9.62 11.70 -5.27
C PHE A 97 -9.79 13.10 -4.69
N ASP A 98 -10.84 13.80 -5.10
CA ASP A 98 -11.25 15.10 -4.55
C ASP A 98 -12.58 14.99 -3.79
N THR A 99 -13.45 14.06 -4.19
CA THR A 99 -14.79 13.88 -3.61
C THR A 99 -15.00 12.43 -3.16
N MET A 100 -15.88 12.20 -2.17
CA MET A 100 -16.25 10.86 -1.72
C MET A 100 -16.84 10.00 -2.86
N LYS A 101 -17.47 10.62 -3.85
CA LYS A 101 -17.94 9.92 -5.05
C LYS A 101 -16.77 9.35 -5.87
N GLU A 102 -15.71 10.11 -6.04
CA GLU A 102 -14.49 9.65 -6.73
C GLU A 102 -13.77 8.60 -5.91
N TYR A 103 -13.69 8.77 -4.57
CA TYR A 103 -13.18 7.72 -3.68
C TYR A 103 -13.91 6.39 -3.90
N HIS A 104 -15.24 6.41 -3.93
CA HIS A 104 -16.05 5.22 -4.15
C HIS A 104 -15.79 4.58 -5.54
N VAL A 105 -15.57 5.38 -6.57
CA VAL A 105 -15.18 4.89 -7.91
C VAL A 105 -13.82 4.17 -7.85
N LEU A 106 -12.82 4.76 -7.18
CA LEU A 106 -11.51 4.14 -7.02
C LEU A 106 -11.57 2.86 -6.19
N LEU A 107 -12.37 2.86 -5.11
CA LEU A 107 -12.59 1.67 -4.31
C LEU A 107 -13.19 0.53 -5.13
N LYS A 108 -14.20 0.81 -5.95
CA LYS A 108 -14.78 -0.19 -6.86
C LYS A 108 -13.80 -0.66 -7.92
N GLU A 109 -12.95 0.23 -8.43
CA GLU A 109 -11.87 -0.16 -9.34
C GLU A 109 -10.92 -1.15 -8.65
N ALA A 110 -10.45 -0.86 -7.42
CA ALA A 110 -9.59 -1.75 -6.66
C ALA A 110 -10.26 -3.11 -6.39
N LYS A 111 -11.53 -3.10 -5.95
CA LYS A 111 -12.33 -4.30 -5.73
C LYS A 111 -12.45 -5.16 -6.99
N ASN A 112 -12.76 -4.55 -8.14
CA ASN A 112 -12.90 -5.25 -9.42
C ASN A 112 -11.58 -5.86 -9.90
N LYS A 113 -10.44 -5.28 -9.52
CA LYS A 113 -9.11 -5.82 -9.75
C LYS A 113 -8.69 -6.87 -8.70
N GLY A 114 -9.60 -7.20 -7.78
CA GLY A 114 -9.41 -8.22 -6.75
C GLY A 114 -8.59 -7.76 -5.56
N ALA A 115 -8.72 -6.50 -5.13
CA ALA A 115 -8.11 -6.04 -3.89
C ALA A 115 -8.55 -6.90 -2.70
N ASP A 116 -7.61 -7.26 -1.85
CA ASP A 116 -7.86 -8.01 -0.62
C ASP A 116 -8.37 -7.10 0.51
N PHE A 117 -8.07 -5.82 0.43
CA PHE A 117 -8.46 -4.75 1.35
C PHE A 117 -8.28 -3.39 0.67
N ILE A 118 -8.73 -2.30 1.30
CA ILE A 118 -8.50 -0.92 0.81
C ILE A 118 -7.36 -0.29 1.60
N LYS A 119 -6.42 0.34 0.92
CA LYS A 119 -5.36 1.15 1.53
C LYS A 119 -5.69 2.63 1.38
N ILE A 120 -5.79 3.35 2.51
CA ILE A 120 -6.00 4.80 2.54
C ILE A 120 -4.80 5.51 3.14
N MET A 121 -4.59 6.77 2.74
CA MET A 121 -3.52 7.62 3.24
C MET A 121 -4.15 8.73 4.08
N THR A 122 -4.09 8.60 5.42
CA THR A 122 -4.75 9.52 6.34
C THR A 122 -3.88 10.70 6.75
N THR A 123 -2.56 10.52 6.77
CA THR A 123 -1.59 11.58 7.11
C THR A 123 -0.43 11.61 6.11
N GLY A 124 0.42 12.65 6.20
CA GLY A 124 1.74 12.65 5.59
C GLY A 124 2.78 11.84 6.39
N LEU A 125 4.04 12.08 6.10
CA LEU A 125 5.18 11.51 6.83
C LEU A 125 5.62 12.44 7.96
N LEU A 126 6.46 11.94 8.87
CA LEU A 126 7.18 12.80 9.80
C LEU A 126 8.04 13.80 9.02
N ASP A 127 8.04 15.05 9.46
CA ASP A 127 8.96 16.04 8.95
C ASP A 127 10.32 15.87 9.66
N PHE A 128 11.32 15.42 8.91
CA PHE A 128 12.65 15.17 9.46
C PHE A 128 13.40 16.45 9.87
N ASN A 129 12.94 17.62 9.41
CA ASN A 129 13.52 18.91 9.78
C ASN A 129 12.84 19.54 11.00
N ASN A 130 11.60 19.16 11.28
CA ASN A 130 10.78 19.71 12.36
C ASN A 130 10.22 18.59 13.24
N HIS A 131 10.88 18.31 14.34
CA HIS A 131 10.52 17.23 15.27
C HIS A 131 9.05 17.32 15.72
N GLY A 132 8.35 16.19 15.65
CA GLY A 132 6.95 16.08 16.07
C GLY A 132 5.92 16.64 15.09
N GLN A 133 6.34 17.11 13.90
CA GLN A 133 5.46 17.56 12.85
C GLN A 133 5.33 16.52 11.73
N ILE A 134 4.21 16.57 11.02
CA ILE A 134 3.97 15.76 9.82
C ILE A 134 3.94 16.65 8.59
N THR A 135 4.37 16.10 7.46
CA THR A 135 4.28 16.77 6.16
C THR A 135 2.84 16.75 5.65
N GLY A 136 2.43 17.83 5.01
CA GLY A 136 1.10 17.93 4.42
C GLY A 136 -0.04 18.04 5.45
N THR A 137 -1.26 18.05 4.95
CA THR A 137 -2.48 18.13 5.75
C THR A 137 -3.05 16.73 5.99
N PRO A 138 -3.35 16.32 7.23
CA PRO A 138 -4.07 15.06 7.48
C PRO A 138 -5.52 15.15 6.97
N LEU A 139 -6.11 13.99 6.69
CA LEU A 139 -7.55 13.90 6.45
C LEU A 139 -8.32 14.25 7.73
N ASP A 140 -9.48 14.83 7.57
CA ASP A 140 -10.37 15.10 8.68
C ASP A 140 -11.04 13.77 9.14
N ARG A 141 -11.37 13.71 10.43
CA ARG A 141 -11.98 12.52 11.04
C ARG A 141 -13.26 12.08 10.33
N LYS A 142 -14.10 13.01 9.88
CA LYS A 142 -15.38 12.69 9.21
C LYS A 142 -15.12 12.04 7.87
N GLU A 143 -14.14 12.56 7.10
CA GLU A 143 -13.73 11.97 5.83
C GLU A 143 -13.22 10.54 6.04
N VAL A 144 -12.35 10.32 7.03
CA VAL A 144 -11.82 8.97 7.33
C VAL A 144 -12.95 8.02 7.73
N CYS A 145 -13.87 8.45 8.61
CA CYS A 145 -15.02 7.63 9.01
C CYS A 145 -15.90 7.26 7.79
N GLU A 146 -16.16 8.21 6.90
CA GLU A 146 -16.95 7.97 5.69
C GLU A 146 -16.23 7.00 4.73
N MET A 147 -14.92 7.17 4.53
CA MET A 147 -14.11 6.27 3.70
C MET A 147 -14.13 4.84 4.24
N VAL A 148 -13.98 4.66 5.54
CA VAL A 148 -14.02 3.35 6.20
C VAL A 148 -15.41 2.73 6.08
N HIS A 149 -16.47 3.52 6.30
CA HIS A 149 -17.84 3.06 6.17
C HIS A 149 -18.14 2.54 4.76
N ILE A 150 -17.79 3.31 3.73
CA ILE A 150 -17.97 2.92 2.32
C ILE A 150 -17.20 1.61 2.02
N ALA A 151 -15.97 1.47 2.53
CA ALA A 151 -15.19 0.24 2.31
C ALA A 151 -15.84 -0.97 2.98
N HIS A 152 -16.35 -0.82 4.20
CA HIS A 152 -17.04 -1.88 4.92
C HIS A 152 -18.36 -2.28 4.27
N GLU A 153 -19.13 -1.33 3.73
CA GLU A 153 -20.35 -1.64 2.95
C GLU A 153 -20.03 -2.47 1.70
N GLU A 154 -18.87 -2.28 1.11
CA GLU A 154 -18.39 -3.08 -0.02
C GLU A 154 -17.73 -4.40 0.41
N GLY A 155 -17.69 -4.71 1.71
CA GLY A 155 -17.16 -5.94 2.28
C GLY A 155 -15.64 -6.01 2.36
N LEU A 156 -14.94 -4.85 2.35
CA LEU A 156 -13.49 -4.75 2.36
C LEU A 156 -13.00 -4.11 3.67
N ALA A 157 -11.97 -4.73 4.27
CA ALA A 157 -11.25 -4.13 5.39
C ALA A 157 -10.41 -2.93 4.92
N VAL A 158 -10.02 -2.06 5.84
CA VAL A 158 -9.20 -0.88 5.56
C VAL A 158 -7.84 -0.98 6.25
N MET A 159 -6.78 -0.71 5.51
CA MET A 159 -5.43 -0.47 6.01
C MET A 159 -5.12 1.02 5.87
N SER A 160 -4.80 1.70 6.98
CA SER A 160 -4.49 3.12 6.99
C SER A 160 -2.98 3.37 7.08
N HIS A 161 -2.47 4.31 6.27
CA HIS A 161 -1.20 4.97 6.55
C HIS A 161 -1.44 6.06 7.58
N THR A 162 -0.80 5.95 8.74
CA THR A 162 -0.95 6.89 9.85
C THR A 162 0.42 7.06 10.50
N CYS A 163 0.94 8.29 10.54
CA CYS A 163 2.31 8.54 10.99
C CYS A 163 2.43 8.74 12.51
N LEU A 164 1.38 9.19 13.17
CA LEU A 164 1.37 9.51 14.59
C LEU A 164 0.25 8.79 15.32
N LEU A 165 0.53 8.33 16.56
CA LEU A 165 -0.41 7.53 17.35
C LEU A 165 -1.77 8.23 17.54
N TYR A 166 -1.77 9.53 17.84
CA TYR A 166 -3.01 10.30 18.02
C TYR A 166 -3.83 10.49 16.73
N THR A 167 -3.27 10.23 15.57
CA THR A 167 -4.01 10.21 14.30
C THR A 167 -4.57 8.83 13.98
N SER A 168 -4.04 7.76 14.61
CA SER A 168 -4.56 6.40 14.45
C SER A 168 -5.87 6.17 15.23
N ASP A 169 -6.08 6.88 16.33
CA ASP A 169 -7.30 6.78 17.14
C ASP A 169 -8.54 7.41 16.45
N ALA A 170 -8.35 8.04 15.29
CA ALA A 170 -9.42 8.60 14.48
C ALA A 170 -9.98 7.64 13.42
N ALA A 171 -9.35 6.51 13.21
CA ALA A 171 -9.72 5.51 12.19
C ALA A 171 -10.50 4.30 12.83
#